data_1de8e1a2c4993cd7d021bb31c9db83cd
#
_entry.id   1de8e1a2c4993cd7d021bb31c9db83cd
#
_cell.length_a   1.000
_cell.length_b   1.000
_cell.length_c   1.000
_cell.angle_alpha   90.00
_cell.angle_beta   90.00
_cell.angle_gamma   90.00
#
_symmetry.space_group_name_H-M   'P 1'
#
loop_
_entity.id
_entity.type
_entity.pdbx_description
1 polymer ?
#
loop_
_entity_poly.entity_id
_entity_poly.type
_entity_poly.pdbx_seq_one_letter_code
_entity_poly.pdbx_strand_id
1 'polypeptide(L)'
;LGMYFFYVTMRARFFHLFLFFAFLAAAIFVGPHISDAQERIEEKVGKLLVKEFDPEKLTVQATGGGSFLYAKATGIVIKGVRIESVSLYAMMKEPPNNIKEDDEDHKYKLADLIHYSRGEVVLLEKDFTEYTSKEIEDIKGFKNLECDFSKNGIRVSGSYVATFLFTFNIRMEVLSKLAFDERGLCLTDTTLLVAGVKQPEYLTSQLLERINPLIERERIPFPVRITRIDFSDDRIVITGNPQPLKDANVWNYKRP
;
A
#
# COMPACT_ATOMS: atom_id res chain seq x y z
N LEU A 1 18.36 -21.49 5.47
CA LEU A 1 17.51 -21.03 6.61
C LEU A 1 17.37 -19.50 6.62
N GLY A 2 18.46 -18.73 6.44
CA GLY A 2 18.43 -17.26 6.43
C GLY A 2 17.58 -16.65 5.32
N MET A 3 17.61 -17.25 4.12
CA MET A 3 16.83 -16.80 2.96
C MET A 3 15.31 -17.05 3.14
N TYR A 4 14.93 -18.08 3.91
CA TYR A 4 13.53 -18.36 4.26
C TYR A 4 12.95 -17.29 5.21
N PHE A 5 13.76 -16.79 6.14
CA PHE A 5 13.34 -15.75 7.10
C PHE A 5 13.18 -14.39 6.42
N PHE A 6 14.07 -14.04 5.49
CA PHE A 6 13.97 -12.84 4.66
C PHE A 6 12.66 -12.81 3.84
N TYR A 7 12.29 -13.97 3.30
CA TYR A 7 11.07 -14.21 2.55
C TYR A 7 9.79 -13.95 3.36
N VAL A 8 9.66 -14.57 4.53
CA VAL A 8 8.44 -14.45 5.37
C VAL A 8 8.23 -13.00 5.81
N THR A 9 9.32 -12.32 6.13
CA THR A 9 9.26 -10.94 6.61
C THR A 9 8.92 -9.94 5.50
N MET A 10 9.50 -10.11 4.30
CA MET A 10 9.24 -9.23 3.17
C MET A 10 7.80 -9.38 2.64
N ARG A 11 7.29 -10.61 2.50
CA ARG A 11 5.91 -10.88 2.07
C ARG A 11 4.87 -10.36 3.06
N ALA A 12 5.08 -10.56 4.36
CA ALA A 12 4.19 -10.05 5.39
C ALA A 12 4.11 -8.53 5.41
N ARG A 13 5.18 -7.83 5.00
CA ARG A 13 5.33 -6.38 5.13
C ARG A 13 4.83 -5.59 3.92
N PHE A 14 5.07 -6.05 2.70
CA PHE A 14 4.43 -5.48 1.51
C PHE A 14 2.91 -5.68 1.50
N PHE A 15 2.42 -6.74 2.12
CA PHE A 15 0.99 -6.99 2.32
C PHE A 15 0.26 -5.84 3.03
N HIS A 16 0.92 -5.15 3.96
CA HIS A 16 0.31 -4.10 4.74
C HIS A 16 0.12 -2.78 3.98
N LEU A 17 0.91 -2.53 2.94
CA LEU A 17 0.77 -1.35 2.09
C LEU A 17 -0.58 -1.34 1.34
N PHE A 18 -1.08 -2.51 0.96
CA PHE A 18 -2.34 -2.65 0.21
C PHE A 18 -3.56 -2.93 1.10
N LEU A 19 -3.36 -3.35 2.33
CA LEU A 19 -4.41 -3.30 3.35
C LEU A 19 -5.01 -1.89 3.48
N PHE A 20 -4.27 -0.86 3.09
CA PHE A 20 -4.75 0.51 3.04
C PHE A 20 -5.93 0.70 2.07
N PHE A 21 -5.89 0.15 0.87
CA PHE A 21 -7.04 0.21 -0.03
C PHE A 21 -8.25 -0.55 0.55
N ALA A 22 -8.00 -1.65 1.25
CA ALA A 22 -9.02 -2.40 1.96
C ALA A 22 -9.56 -1.63 3.16
N PHE A 23 -8.68 -0.97 3.92
CA PHE A 23 -9.06 -0.17 5.09
C PHE A 23 -9.68 1.18 4.72
N LEU A 24 -9.28 1.81 3.63
CA LEU A 24 -9.95 3.02 3.14
C LEU A 24 -11.43 2.73 2.85
N ALA A 25 -11.74 1.54 2.35
CA ALA A 25 -13.11 1.09 2.18
C ALA A 25 -13.78 0.71 3.52
N ALA A 26 -13.05 0.16 4.49
CA ALA A 26 -13.58 -0.30 5.77
C ALA A 26 -13.77 0.81 6.81
N ALA A 27 -12.93 1.85 6.79
CA ALA A 27 -12.98 2.96 7.75
C ALA A 27 -14.23 3.84 7.64
N ILE A 28 -15.00 3.70 6.58
CA ILE A 28 -16.24 4.48 6.37
C ILE A 28 -17.36 4.10 7.37
N PHE A 29 -17.16 3.09 8.25
CA PHE A 29 -18.28 2.47 8.98
C PHE A 29 -18.22 2.39 10.50
N VAL A 30 -17.32 3.07 11.19
CA VAL A 30 -17.33 3.13 12.66
C VAL A 30 -17.63 4.55 13.11
N GLY A 31 -18.88 4.87 13.36
CA GLY A 31 -19.27 6.16 13.95
C GLY A 31 -20.24 6.00 15.10
N PRO A 32 -20.10 6.77 16.21
CA PRO A 32 -21.06 6.78 17.31
C PRO A 32 -22.35 7.50 16.93
N HIS A 33 -23.45 7.11 17.56
CA HIS A 33 -24.72 7.83 17.54
C HIS A 33 -24.50 9.31 17.88
N ILE A 34 -24.74 10.20 16.94
CA ILE A 34 -24.97 11.62 17.23
C ILE A 34 -26.24 12.04 16.49
N SER A 35 -27.13 12.61 17.26
CA SER A 35 -28.46 13.08 16.91
C SER A 35 -28.45 14.27 15.94
N ASP A 36 -29.40 14.24 14.99
CA ASP A 36 -30.14 15.37 14.42
C ASP A 36 -29.40 16.63 13.92
N ALA A 37 -28.45 16.43 13.03
CA ALA A 37 -28.30 17.26 11.82
C ALA A 37 -27.87 16.28 10.73
N GLN A 38 -28.49 16.29 9.58
CA GLN A 38 -28.17 15.40 8.47
C GLN A 38 -26.71 15.65 8.05
N GLU A 39 -25.76 14.95 8.70
CA GLU A 39 -24.33 15.10 8.44
C GLU A 39 -24.06 14.77 6.98
N ARG A 40 -23.36 15.65 6.29
CA ARG A 40 -23.03 15.44 4.88
C ARG A 40 -22.13 14.23 4.71
N ILE A 41 -22.37 13.47 3.65
CA ILE A 41 -21.67 12.18 3.40
C ILE A 41 -20.15 12.33 3.35
N GLU A 42 -19.64 13.41 2.73
CA GLU A 42 -18.21 13.67 2.64
C GLU A 42 -17.59 13.99 4.02
N GLU A 43 -18.33 14.60 4.91
CA GLU A 43 -17.89 14.86 6.28
C GLU A 43 -17.88 13.58 7.11
N LYS A 44 -18.95 12.78 7.04
CA LYS A 44 -19.04 11.48 7.71
C LYS A 44 -17.88 10.57 7.31
N VAL A 45 -17.67 10.39 6.00
CA VAL A 45 -16.57 9.62 5.45
C VAL A 45 -15.21 10.19 5.89
N GLY A 46 -15.06 11.51 5.86
CA GLY A 46 -13.85 12.19 6.26
C GLY A 46 -13.48 11.95 7.72
N LYS A 47 -14.41 12.09 8.64
CA LYS A 47 -14.17 11.84 10.08
C LYS A 47 -13.74 10.40 10.35
N LEU A 48 -14.34 9.44 9.65
CA LEU A 48 -13.98 8.04 9.77
C LEU A 48 -12.56 7.77 9.27
N LEU A 49 -12.18 8.34 8.13
CA LEU A 49 -10.83 8.22 7.58
C LEU A 49 -9.78 8.88 8.48
N VAL A 50 -10.09 10.03 9.10
CA VAL A 50 -9.19 10.66 10.09
C VAL A 50 -9.01 9.77 11.31
N LYS A 51 -10.09 9.21 11.86
CA LYS A 51 -10.04 8.32 13.03
C LYS A 51 -9.19 7.08 12.78
N GLU A 52 -9.27 6.50 11.59
CA GLU A 52 -8.59 5.23 11.27
C GLU A 52 -7.12 5.45 10.88
N PHE A 53 -6.81 6.50 10.12
CA PHE A 53 -5.50 6.66 9.47
C PHE A 53 -4.69 7.84 9.97
N ASP A 54 -5.27 8.72 10.76
CA ASP A 54 -4.63 9.94 11.25
C ASP A 54 -3.75 10.64 10.17
N PRO A 55 -4.33 11.01 9.02
CA PRO A 55 -3.57 11.62 7.93
C PRO A 55 -3.10 13.02 8.31
N GLU A 56 -1.98 13.49 7.72
CA GLU A 56 -1.56 14.89 7.84
C GLU A 56 -2.59 15.83 7.20
N LYS A 57 -3.14 15.43 6.04
CA LYS A 57 -4.22 16.15 5.33
C LYS A 57 -5.16 15.13 4.69
N LEU A 58 -6.42 15.48 4.65
CA LEU A 58 -7.45 14.69 3.97
C LEU A 58 -8.43 15.61 3.26
N THR A 59 -8.75 15.26 2.01
CA THR A 59 -9.84 15.85 1.24
C THR A 59 -10.80 14.74 0.86
N VAL A 60 -12.08 14.91 1.13
CA VAL A 60 -13.15 14.01 0.70
C VAL A 60 -14.14 14.79 -0.13
N GLN A 61 -14.53 14.24 -1.25
CA GLN A 61 -15.51 14.79 -2.17
C GLN A 61 -16.62 13.76 -2.39
N ALA A 62 -17.86 14.23 -2.43
CA ALA A 62 -19.02 13.41 -2.72
C ALA A 62 -19.97 14.10 -3.68
N THR A 63 -20.59 13.31 -4.56
CA THR A 63 -21.68 13.78 -5.44
C THR A 63 -22.70 12.67 -5.67
N GLY A 64 -23.88 13.02 -6.20
CA GLY A 64 -24.96 12.05 -6.43
C GLY A 64 -25.46 11.39 -5.14
N GLY A 65 -25.54 12.14 -4.02
CA GLY A 65 -25.95 11.59 -2.73
C GLY A 65 -25.00 10.53 -2.17
N GLY A 66 -23.71 10.55 -2.57
CA GLY A 66 -22.71 9.57 -2.16
C GLY A 66 -22.51 8.43 -3.19
N SER A 67 -23.19 8.47 -4.34
CA SER A 67 -22.96 7.47 -5.40
C SER A 67 -21.55 7.55 -5.97
N PHE A 68 -20.91 8.70 -5.88
CA PHE A 68 -19.52 8.91 -6.27
C PHE A 68 -18.75 9.55 -5.13
N LEU A 69 -17.62 8.97 -4.81
CA LEU A 69 -16.72 9.42 -3.78
C LEU A 69 -15.31 9.59 -4.34
N TYR A 70 -14.62 10.63 -3.88
CA TYR A 70 -13.18 10.77 -4.05
C TYR A 70 -12.57 11.15 -2.72
N ALA A 71 -11.51 10.46 -2.34
CA ALA A 71 -10.73 10.78 -1.15
C ALA A 71 -9.25 10.88 -1.52
N LYS A 72 -8.57 11.90 -0.98
CA LYS A 72 -7.12 12.05 -1.07
C LYS A 72 -6.56 12.36 0.31
N ALA A 73 -5.69 11.49 0.79
CA ALA A 73 -4.99 11.64 2.06
C ALA A 73 -3.48 11.76 1.82
N THR A 74 -2.77 12.48 2.68
CA THR A 74 -1.31 12.61 2.65
C THR A 74 -0.73 12.35 4.03
N GLY A 75 0.53 11.88 4.08
CA GLY A 75 1.27 11.66 5.31
C GLY A 75 0.63 10.62 6.23
N ILE A 76 0.24 9.48 5.68
CA ILE A 76 -0.35 8.37 6.42
C ILE A 76 0.76 7.41 6.84
N VAL A 77 0.69 6.90 8.08
CA VAL A 77 1.60 5.85 8.55
C VAL A 77 0.85 4.54 8.69
N ILE A 78 1.27 3.54 7.92
CA ILE A 78 0.69 2.20 7.98
C ILE A 78 1.76 1.22 8.43
N LYS A 79 1.61 0.68 9.63
CA LYS A 79 2.55 -0.27 10.25
C LYS A 79 4.01 0.17 10.11
N GLY A 80 4.26 1.44 10.39
CA GLY A 80 5.60 2.02 10.37
C GLY A 80 6.06 2.57 9.02
N VAL A 81 5.39 2.23 7.91
CA VAL A 81 5.69 2.80 6.58
C VAL A 81 4.91 4.10 6.39
N ARG A 82 5.59 5.19 6.16
CA ARG A 82 4.95 6.45 5.77
C ARG A 82 4.62 6.42 4.28
N ILE A 83 3.37 6.70 3.96
CA ILE A 83 2.87 6.85 2.60
C ILE A 83 2.70 8.34 2.32
N GLU A 84 3.32 8.83 1.28
CA GLU A 84 3.28 10.25 0.93
C GLU A 84 1.86 10.70 0.56
N SER A 85 1.20 9.95 -0.32
CA SER A 85 -0.20 10.21 -0.61
C SER A 85 -0.95 8.96 -1.08
N VAL A 86 -2.24 8.93 -0.79
CA VAL A 86 -3.18 7.96 -1.34
C VAL A 86 -4.40 8.69 -1.85
N SER A 87 -4.85 8.32 -3.04
CA SER A 87 -6.09 8.81 -3.62
C SER A 87 -6.96 7.64 -4.05
N LEU A 88 -8.26 7.75 -3.82
CA LEU A 88 -9.25 6.79 -4.25
C LEU A 88 -10.45 7.51 -4.86
N TYR A 89 -10.81 7.13 -6.08
CA TYR A 89 -12.11 7.40 -6.68
C TYR A 89 -12.93 6.12 -6.61
N ALA A 90 -14.17 6.21 -6.15
CA ALA A 90 -15.07 5.07 -6.07
C ALA A 90 -16.46 5.45 -6.62
N MET A 91 -17.04 4.52 -7.38
CA MET A 91 -18.45 4.52 -7.76
C MET A 91 -19.14 3.44 -6.93
N MET A 92 -20.17 3.83 -6.22
CA MET A 92 -20.92 2.96 -5.33
C MET A 92 -22.08 2.29 -6.06
N LYS A 93 -22.41 1.05 -5.71
CA LYS A 93 -23.63 0.35 -6.18
C LYS A 93 -24.89 1.02 -5.64
N GLU A 94 -24.80 1.45 -4.36
CA GLU A 94 -25.86 2.15 -3.65
C GLU A 94 -25.25 3.30 -2.85
N PRO A 95 -25.99 4.41 -2.66
CA PRO A 95 -25.53 5.48 -1.78
C PRO A 95 -25.33 4.96 -0.35
N PRO A 96 -24.23 5.33 0.30
CA PRO A 96 -23.88 4.82 1.63
C PRO A 96 -24.82 5.33 2.77
N ASN A 97 -25.81 6.18 2.45
CA ASN A 97 -26.80 6.68 3.41
C ASN A 97 -27.70 5.59 4.01
N ASN A 98 -27.81 4.43 3.36
CA ASN A 98 -28.70 3.34 3.78
C ASN A 98 -28.01 2.32 4.68
N ILE A 99 -26.77 2.54 5.06
CA ILE A 99 -26.01 1.57 5.85
C ILE A 99 -26.26 1.84 7.33
N LYS A 100 -26.88 0.86 8.02
CA LYS A 100 -27.14 0.90 9.46
C LYS A 100 -25.83 0.64 10.24
N GLU A 101 -25.61 1.42 11.30
CA GLU A 101 -24.38 1.46 12.10
C GLU A 101 -24.14 0.24 13.01
N ASP A 102 -25.15 -0.63 13.22
CA ASP A 102 -25.21 -1.58 14.35
C ASP A 102 -24.59 -2.97 14.10
N ASP A 103 -23.89 -3.20 13.01
CA ASP A 103 -23.42 -4.53 12.64
C ASP A 103 -21.89 -4.59 12.62
N GLU A 104 -21.25 -5.27 13.58
CA GLU A 104 -19.79 -5.45 13.66
C GLU A 104 -19.17 -6.15 12.41
N ASP A 105 -20.01 -6.85 11.62
CA ASP A 105 -19.66 -7.44 10.32
C ASP A 105 -19.54 -6.41 9.17
N HIS A 106 -19.79 -5.12 9.43
CA HIS A 106 -19.90 -4.08 8.38
C HIS A 106 -18.60 -3.70 7.71
N LYS A 107 -17.43 -4.04 8.28
CA LYS A 107 -16.13 -3.75 7.66
C LYS A 107 -15.98 -4.35 6.25
N TYR A 108 -16.66 -5.43 5.97
CA TYR A 108 -16.65 -6.09 4.65
C TYR A 108 -17.74 -5.57 3.71
N LYS A 109 -18.79 -4.96 4.23
CA LYS A 109 -19.96 -4.55 3.41
C LYS A 109 -19.71 -3.32 2.54
N LEU A 110 -18.80 -2.42 2.93
CA LEU A 110 -18.49 -1.28 2.04
C LEU A 110 -17.71 -1.70 0.79
N ALA A 111 -16.78 -2.62 0.94
CA ALA A 111 -16.10 -3.20 -0.21
C ALA A 111 -17.10 -3.77 -1.22
N ASP A 112 -18.15 -4.43 -0.72
CA ASP A 112 -19.23 -4.97 -1.53
C ASP A 112 -20.09 -3.90 -2.21
N LEU A 113 -20.17 -2.70 -1.63
CA LEU A 113 -20.89 -1.57 -2.21
C LEU A 113 -20.11 -0.84 -3.31
N ILE A 114 -18.81 -1.04 -3.39
CA ILE A 114 -18.02 -0.44 -4.47
C ILE A 114 -18.27 -1.23 -5.75
N HIS A 115 -18.85 -0.57 -6.73
CA HIS A 115 -19.02 -1.12 -8.07
C HIS A 115 -17.72 -1.03 -8.87
N TYR A 116 -17.02 0.10 -8.74
CA TYR A 116 -15.80 0.38 -9.48
C TYR A 116 -14.94 1.36 -8.71
N SER A 117 -13.63 1.18 -8.74
CA SER A 117 -12.71 2.17 -8.17
C SER A 117 -11.43 2.33 -8.98
N ARG A 118 -10.78 3.46 -8.80
CA ARG A 118 -9.42 3.78 -9.24
C ARG A 118 -8.63 4.28 -8.05
N GLY A 119 -7.45 3.73 -7.88
CA GLY A 119 -6.59 4.12 -6.77
C GLY A 119 -5.26 4.70 -7.25
N GLU A 120 -4.63 5.46 -6.38
CA GLU A 120 -3.25 5.91 -6.55
C GLU A 120 -2.55 5.88 -5.19
N VAL A 121 -1.33 5.36 -5.18
CA VAL A 121 -0.42 5.39 -4.02
C VAL A 121 0.90 5.99 -4.47
N VAL A 122 1.41 6.94 -3.69
CA VAL A 122 2.74 7.51 -3.86
C VAL A 122 3.59 7.12 -2.65
N LEU A 123 4.69 6.42 -2.91
CA LEU A 123 5.67 6.01 -1.92
C LEU A 123 7.00 6.71 -2.21
N LEU A 124 7.57 7.40 -1.22
CA LEU A 124 8.88 8.02 -1.35
C LEU A 124 9.99 7.05 -0.95
N GLU A 125 11.12 7.12 -1.66
CA GLU A 125 12.32 6.32 -1.37
C GLU A 125 12.78 6.51 0.07
N LYS A 126 12.87 7.76 0.54
CA LYS A 126 13.30 8.08 1.90
C LYS A 126 12.43 7.39 2.97
N ASP A 127 11.10 7.38 2.79
CA ASP A 127 10.16 6.80 3.75
C ASP A 127 10.27 5.26 3.74
N PHE A 128 10.49 4.69 2.57
CA PHE A 128 10.70 3.25 2.42
C PHE A 128 12.06 2.81 3.00
N THR A 129 13.12 3.57 2.74
CA THR A 129 14.46 3.32 3.28
C THR A 129 14.48 3.44 4.79
N GLU A 130 13.84 4.46 5.36
CA GLU A 130 13.73 4.63 6.80
C GLU A 130 13.01 3.45 7.47
N TYR A 131 11.92 2.99 6.85
CA TYR A 131 11.19 1.82 7.32
C TYR A 131 12.04 0.55 7.25
N THR A 132 12.67 0.29 6.10
CA THR A 132 13.48 -0.92 5.91
C THR A 132 14.68 -0.95 6.86
N SER A 133 15.34 0.18 7.09
CA SER A 133 16.47 0.27 8.00
C SER A 133 16.09 -0.08 9.45
N LYS A 134 14.94 0.43 9.93
CA LYS A 134 14.45 0.15 11.29
C LYS A 134 14.02 -1.31 11.49
N GLU A 135 13.39 -1.88 10.48
CA GLU A 135 12.76 -3.19 10.60
C GLU A 135 13.71 -4.37 10.32
N ILE A 136 14.84 -4.09 9.66
CA ILE A 136 15.79 -5.13 9.25
C ILE A 136 16.89 -5.34 10.26
N GLU A 137 17.11 -4.41 11.20
CA GLU A 137 17.93 -4.66 12.37
C GLU A 137 17.47 -5.93 13.13
N ASP A 138 16.19 -6.32 13.00
CA ASP A 138 15.61 -7.50 13.61
C ASP A 138 15.80 -8.82 12.80
N ILE A 139 16.28 -8.75 11.55
CA ILE A 139 16.47 -9.95 10.73
C ILE A 139 17.86 -10.53 10.98
N LYS A 140 17.92 -11.67 11.69
CA LYS A 140 19.18 -12.40 11.94
C LYS A 140 20.01 -12.59 10.68
N GLY A 141 21.20 -12.00 10.66
CA GLY A 141 22.19 -12.20 9.62
C GLY A 141 22.17 -11.15 8.51
N PHE A 142 21.13 -10.32 8.38
CA PHE A 142 21.13 -9.22 7.42
C PHE A 142 21.55 -7.91 8.08
N LYS A 143 22.39 -7.14 7.40
CA LYS A 143 22.89 -5.82 7.83
C LYS A 143 22.94 -4.86 6.64
N ASN A 144 22.85 -3.58 6.95
CA ASN A 144 23.05 -2.49 5.99
C ASN A 144 22.14 -2.65 4.76
N LEU A 145 20.83 -2.84 4.98
CA LEU A 145 19.89 -2.85 3.87
C LEU A 145 19.63 -1.42 3.42
N GLU A 146 19.84 -1.22 2.13
CA GLU A 146 19.59 0.02 1.40
C GLU A 146 18.60 -0.28 0.29
N CYS A 147 17.68 0.63 0.07
CA CYS A 147 16.73 0.55 -1.03
C CYS A 147 16.82 1.83 -1.85
N ASP A 148 17.13 1.69 -3.13
CA ASP A 148 17.21 2.79 -4.05
C ASP A 148 16.14 2.66 -5.13
N PHE A 149 15.44 3.73 -5.40
CA PHE A 149 14.53 3.83 -6.53
C PHE A 149 15.22 4.47 -7.72
N SER A 150 14.84 4.07 -8.89
CA SER A 150 15.31 4.65 -10.14
C SER A 150 14.26 4.45 -11.23
N LYS A 151 14.41 5.14 -12.34
CA LYS A 151 13.56 4.93 -13.53
C LYS A 151 13.57 3.49 -14.05
N ASN A 152 14.58 2.70 -13.66
CA ASN A 152 14.72 1.31 -14.06
C ASN A 152 14.07 0.33 -13.09
N GLY A 153 13.56 0.79 -11.95
CA GLY A 153 12.93 -0.03 -10.92
C GLY A 153 13.51 0.19 -9.53
N ILE A 154 13.47 -0.84 -8.73
CA ILE A 154 13.92 -0.87 -7.33
C ILE A 154 15.23 -1.66 -7.27
N ARG A 155 16.22 -1.13 -6.55
CA ARG A 155 17.39 -1.85 -6.11
C ARG A 155 17.33 -2.02 -4.60
N VAL A 156 17.40 -3.25 -4.13
CA VAL A 156 17.56 -3.56 -2.71
C VAL A 156 18.92 -4.19 -2.54
N SER A 157 19.79 -3.59 -1.74
CA SER A 157 21.12 -4.10 -1.44
C SER A 157 21.33 -4.28 0.05
N GLY A 158 22.20 -5.21 0.44
CA GLY A 158 22.52 -5.48 1.83
C GLY A 158 23.59 -6.52 1.98
N SER A 159 23.96 -6.81 3.22
CA SER A 159 24.96 -7.81 3.55
C SER A 159 24.36 -8.91 4.40
N TYR A 160 24.60 -10.15 4.02
CA TYR A 160 24.28 -11.32 4.85
C TYR A 160 25.51 -11.79 5.60
N VAL A 161 25.40 -11.83 6.93
CA VAL A 161 26.47 -12.32 7.81
C VAL A 161 26.21 -13.78 8.13
N ALA A 162 27.00 -14.66 7.54
CA ALA A 162 27.00 -16.09 7.84
C ALA A 162 28.16 -16.43 8.76
N THR A 163 27.89 -17.07 9.90
CA THR A 163 28.92 -17.54 10.84
C THR A 163 28.85 -19.07 10.86
N PHE A 164 29.97 -19.68 10.49
CA PHE A 164 30.18 -21.12 10.62
C PHE A 164 31.48 -21.38 11.42
N LEU A 165 32.58 -21.67 10.79
CA LEU A 165 33.92 -21.69 11.42
C LEU A 165 34.56 -20.28 11.38
N PHE A 166 34.16 -19.47 10.40
CA PHE A 166 34.54 -18.07 10.22
C PHE A 166 33.30 -17.24 9.93
N THR A 167 33.41 -15.93 10.14
CA THR A 167 32.34 -14.99 9.79
C THR A 167 32.54 -14.50 8.36
N PHE A 168 31.55 -14.73 7.52
CA PHE A 168 31.52 -14.25 6.14
C PHE A 168 30.47 -13.15 6.00
N ASN A 169 30.86 -12.08 5.30
CA ASN A 169 29.97 -10.99 4.96
C ASN A 169 29.72 -11.04 3.46
N ILE A 170 28.52 -11.44 3.07
CA ILE A 170 28.15 -11.65 1.66
C ILE A 170 27.22 -10.52 1.24
N ARG A 171 27.70 -9.68 0.32
CA ARG A 171 26.87 -8.64 -0.30
C ARG A 171 25.86 -9.27 -1.24
N MET A 172 24.60 -8.87 -1.07
CA MET A 172 23.49 -9.29 -1.94
C MET A 172 22.79 -8.06 -2.49
N GLU A 173 22.40 -8.12 -3.75
CA GLU A 173 21.62 -7.06 -4.41
C GLU A 173 20.51 -7.71 -5.24
N VAL A 174 19.32 -7.13 -5.18
CA VAL A 174 18.16 -7.48 -5.99
C VAL A 174 17.75 -6.24 -6.78
N LEU A 175 17.76 -6.37 -8.10
CA LEU A 175 17.24 -5.36 -9.02
C LEU A 175 15.92 -5.87 -9.55
N SER A 176 14.85 -5.08 -9.47
CA SER A 176 13.53 -5.54 -9.90
C SER A 176 12.64 -4.37 -10.31
N LYS A 177 11.62 -4.68 -11.11
CA LYS A 177 10.46 -3.81 -11.35
C LYS A 177 9.25 -4.32 -10.60
N LEU A 178 8.20 -3.50 -10.55
CA LEU A 178 6.88 -3.91 -10.08
C LEU A 178 5.92 -3.95 -11.26
N ALA A 179 5.05 -4.95 -11.25
CA ALA A 179 3.91 -5.02 -12.15
C ALA A 179 2.66 -5.46 -11.35
N PHE A 180 1.50 -5.02 -11.81
CA PHE A 180 0.23 -5.46 -11.27
C PHE A 180 -0.45 -6.35 -12.33
N ASP A 181 -0.57 -7.65 -12.02
CA ASP A 181 -1.16 -8.66 -12.89
C ASP A 181 -2.40 -9.31 -12.25
N GLU A 182 -2.85 -10.43 -12.80
CA GLU A 182 -4.01 -11.17 -12.28
C GLU A 182 -3.80 -11.73 -10.88
N ARG A 183 -2.57 -12.00 -10.48
CA ARG A 183 -2.20 -12.48 -9.15
C ARG A 183 -2.10 -11.36 -8.12
N GLY A 184 -1.88 -10.10 -8.58
CA GLY A 184 -1.70 -8.92 -7.74
C GLY A 184 -0.43 -8.15 -8.05
N LEU A 185 0.20 -7.54 -7.03
CA LEU A 185 1.45 -6.80 -7.18
C LEU A 185 2.63 -7.76 -7.12
N CYS A 186 3.40 -7.82 -8.19
CA CYS A 186 4.52 -8.74 -8.35
C CYS A 186 5.84 -8.02 -8.65
N LEU A 187 6.95 -8.61 -8.22
CA LEU A 187 8.27 -8.29 -8.73
C LEU A 187 8.45 -8.91 -10.12
N THR A 188 8.98 -8.14 -11.05
CA THR A 188 9.25 -8.56 -12.44
C THR A 188 10.61 -8.08 -12.89
N ASP A 189 11.13 -8.62 -13.99
CA ASP A 189 12.44 -8.27 -14.55
C ASP A 189 13.57 -8.32 -13.49
N THR A 190 13.51 -9.32 -12.61
CA THR A 190 14.36 -9.40 -11.43
C THR A 190 15.75 -9.97 -11.77
N THR A 191 16.77 -9.33 -11.23
CA THR A 191 18.16 -9.84 -11.25
C THR A 191 18.67 -9.93 -9.82
N LEU A 192 19.20 -11.10 -9.46
CA LEU A 192 19.86 -11.35 -8.18
C LEU A 192 21.38 -11.31 -8.38
N LEU A 193 22.07 -10.50 -7.58
CA LEU A 193 23.53 -10.43 -7.52
C LEU A 193 24.00 -10.89 -6.14
N VAL A 194 25.00 -11.74 -6.09
CA VAL A 194 25.66 -12.20 -4.86
C VAL A 194 27.14 -11.94 -4.99
N ALA A 195 27.70 -11.14 -4.09
CA ALA A 195 29.07 -10.64 -4.17
C ALA A 195 29.39 -9.97 -5.53
N GLY A 196 28.40 -9.25 -6.11
CA GLY A 196 28.52 -8.59 -7.40
C GLY A 196 28.38 -9.53 -8.63
N VAL A 197 28.20 -10.82 -8.42
CA VAL A 197 28.05 -11.80 -9.51
C VAL A 197 26.56 -12.08 -9.74
N LYS A 198 26.11 -11.90 -10.99
CA LYS A 198 24.75 -12.23 -11.39
C LYS A 198 24.50 -13.72 -11.21
N GLN A 199 23.43 -14.05 -10.49
CA GLN A 199 23.04 -15.41 -10.25
C GLN A 199 22.29 -16.00 -11.45
N PRO A 200 22.37 -17.32 -11.66
CA PRO A 200 21.58 -18.01 -12.66
C PRO A 200 20.07 -17.76 -12.49
N GLU A 201 19.37 -17.71 -13.62
CA GLU A 201 17.94 -17.41 -13.67
C GLU A 201 17.08 -18.34 -12.79
N TYR A 202 17.46 -19.61 -12.71
CA TYR A 202 16.72 -20.56 -11.88
C TYR A 202 16.72 -20.19 -10.38
N LEU A 203 17.80 -19.57 -9.85
CA LEU A 203 17.85 -19.10 -8.46
C LEU A 203 16.98 -17.87 -8.26
N THR A 204 17.00 -16.95 -9.26
CA THR A 204 16.13 -15.79 -9.25
C THR A 204 14.66 -16.20 -9.33
N SER A 205 14.32 -17.18 -10.18
CA SER A 205 12.95 -17.71 -10.30
C SER A 205 12.49 -18.39 -9.01
N GLN A 206 13.33 -19.22 -8.38
CA GLN A 206 12.99 -19.81 -7.07
C GLN A 206 12.76 -18.74 -5.99
N LEU A 207 13.52 -17.64 -6.02
CA LEU A 207 13.29 -16.50 -5.13
C LEU A 207 11.93 -15.87 -5.42
N LEU A 208 11.63 -15.59 -6.69
CA LEU A 208 10.38 -14.96 -7.11
C LEU A 208 9.16 -15.83 -6.83
N GLU A 209 9.22 -17.14 -7.06
CA GLU A 209 8.14 -18.09 -6.73
C GLU A 209 7.74 -18.03 -5.24
N ARG A 210 8.70 -17.70 -4.39
CA ARG A 210 8.45 -17.58 -2.95
C ARG A 210 7.96 -16.20 -2.53
N ILE A 211 8.32 -15.15 -3.26
CA ILE A 211 8.04 -13.76 -2.90
C ILE A 211 6.77 -13.27 -3.59
N ASN A 212 6.58 -13.64 -4.85
CA ASN A 212 5.43 -13.22 -5.65
C ASN A 212 4.16 -14.06 -5.35
N PRO A 213 3.01 -13.41 -5.37
CA PRO A 213 2.84 -11.97 -5.40
C PRO A 213 3.24 -11.31 -4.07
N LEU A 214 3.78 -10.10 -4.11
CA LEU A 214 4.01 -9.28 -2.91
C LEU A 214 2.68 -9.01 -2.21
N ILE A 215 1.63 -8.84 -3.02
CA ILE A 215 0.27 -8.58 -2.58
C ILE A 215 -0.66 -9.38 -3.46
N GLU A 216 -1.40 -10.30 -2.86
CA GLU A 216 -2.40 -11.11 -3.53
C GLU A 216 -3.62 -10.25 -3.91
N ARG A 217 -4.13 -10.42 -5.13
CA ARG A 217 -5.29 -9.66 -5.63
C ARG A 217 -6.55 -9.94 -4.81
N GLU A 218 -6.73 -11.18 -4.37
CA GLU A 218 -7.87 -11.62 -3.57
C GLU A 218 -7.94 -10.94 -2.20
N ARG A 219 -6.80 -10.38 -1.75
CA ARG A 219 -6.73 -9.63 -0.49
C ARG A 219 -7.14 -8.17 -0.63
N ILE A 220 -7.40 -7.71 -1.86
CA ILE A 220 -7.96 -6.39 -2.11
C ILE A 220 -9.48 -6.56 -2.09
N PRO A 221 -10.18 -6.10 -1.04
CA PRO A 221 -11.58 -6.46 -0.79
C PRO A 221 -12.59 -5.77 -1.72
N PHE A 222 -12.13 -4.96 -2.67
CA PHE A 222 -12.97 -4.25 -3.62
C PHE A 222 -12.29 -4.14 -4.99
N PRO A 223 -13.07 -3.97 -6.07
CA PRO A 223 -12.53 -3.85 -7.41
C PRO A 223 -11.76 -2.53 -7.56
N VAL A 224 -10.43 -2.57 -7.50
CA VAL A 224 -9.56 -1.44 -7.80
C VAL A 224 -8.88 -1.62 -9.14
N ARG A 225 -8.95 -0.59 -9.98
CA ARG A 225 -8.21 -0.55 -11.24
C ARG A 225 -6.88 0.16 -11.04
N ILE A 226 -5.79 -0.57 -11.26
CA ILE A 226 -4.44 -0.07 -11.41
C ILE A 226 -4.07 -0.22 -12.89
N THR A 227 -3.54 0.83 -13.49
CA THR A 227 -3.22 0.85 -14.93
C THR A 227 -1.74 1.02 -15.18
N ARG A 228 -0.98 1.57 -14.21
CA ARG A 228 0.41 1.92 -14.39
C ARG A 228 1.16 1.94 -13.06
N ILE A 229 2.44 1.63 -13.13
CA ILE A 229 3.41 1.84 -12.07
C ILE A 229 4.55 2.66 -12.65
N ASP A 230 4.75 3.86 -12.14
CA ASP A 230 5.80 4.76 -12.57
C ASP A 230 6.91 4.80 -11.52
N PHE A 231 8.14 4.74 -11.97
CA PHE A 231 9.33 4.86 -11.16
C PHE A 231 10.06 6.15 -11.47
N SER A 232 10.56 6.80 -10.44
CA SER A 232 11.51 7.90 -10.52
C SER A 232 12.59 7.72 -9.45
N ASP A 233 13.59 8.61 -9.45
CA ASP A 233 14.73 8.51 -8.55
C ASP A 233 14.38 8.77 -7.08
N ASP A 234 13.17 9.22 -6.79
CA ASP A 234 12.73 9.59 -5.42
C ASP A 234 11.42 8.94 -5.00
N ARG A 235 10.67 8.32 -5.94
CA ARG A 235 9.35 7.78 -5.65
C ARG A 235 8.87 6.70 -6.60
N ILE A 236 7.90 5.96 -6.12
CA ILE A 236 7.07 5.04 -6.90
C ILE A 236 5.64 5.53 -6.87
N VAL A 237 4.99 5.59 -8.04
CA VAL A 237 3.56 5.91 -8.18
C VAL A 237 2.85 4.71 -8.77
N ILE A 238 1.97 4.11 -7.98
CA ILE A 238 1.08 3.01 -8.41
C ILE A 238 -0.28 3.65 -8.66
N THR A 239 -0.75 3.70 -9.90
CA THR A 239 -1.95 4.49 -10.22
C THR A 239 -2.91 3.83 -11.19
N GLY A 240 -4.20 4.02 -10.93
CA GLY A 240 -5.32 3.84 -11.85
C GLY A 240 -5.87 5.18 -12.34
N ASN A 241 -5.12 6.27 -12.11
CA ASN A 241 -5.50 7.63 -12.49
C ASN A 241 -6.85 8.07 -11.89
N PRO A 242 -7.01 8.07 -10.55
CA PRO A 242 -8.20 8.60 -9.91
C PRO A 242 -8.30 10.10 -10.18
N GLN A 243 -9.50 10.58 -10.53
CA GLN A 243 -9.74 11.99 -10.78
C GLN A 243 -10.64 12.57 -9.70
N PRO A 244 -10.36 13.78 -9.20
CA PRO A 244 -11.28 14.50 -8.33
C PRO A 244 -12.64 14.68 -9.01
N LEU A 245 -13.68 14.72 -8.19
CA LEU A 245 -15.04 14.96 -8.69
C LEU A 245 -15.23 16.43 -9.04
N LYS A 246 -15.94 16.68 -10.14
CA LYS A 246 -16.39 18.04 -10.52
C LYS A 246 -17.70 18.34 -9.79
N ASP A 247 -17.89 19.61 -9.43
CA ASP A 247 -19.14 20.11 -8.82
C ASP A 247 -19.60 19.28 -7.59
N ALA A 248 -18.62 18.77 -6.82
CA ALA A 248 -18.86 17.94 -5.65
C ALA A 248 -18.87 18.77 -4.36
N ASN A 249 -19.60 18.29 -3.36
CA ASN A 249 -19.40 18.75 -2.00
C ASN A 249 -18.01 18.33 -1.53
N VAL A 250 -17.33 19.20 -0.78
CA VAL A 250 -15.95 18.98 -0.33
C VAL A 250 -15.86 19.14 1.18
N TRP A 251 -15.18 18.23 1.80
CA TRP A 251 -14.76 18.31 3.19
C TRP A 251 -13.24 18.17 3.28
N ASN A 252 -12.60 19.02 4.10
CA ASN A 252 -11.15 19.04 4.25
C ASN A 252 -10.75 18.92 5.72
N TYR A 253 -9.66 18.20 5.98
CA TYR A 253 -9.01 18.07 7.26
C TYR A 253 -7.52 18.34 7.12
N LYS A 254 -6.96 18.96 8.16
CA LYS A 254 -5.52 19.09 8.36
C LYS A 254 -5.23 18.80 9.83
N ARG A 255 -4.27 17.92 10.08
CA ARG A 255 -3.83 17.61 11.45
C ARG A 255 -3.34 18.91 12.11
N PRO A 256 -3.70 19.17 13.39
CA PRO A 256 -3.25 20.33 14.17
C PRO A 256 -1.74 20.44 14.27
#